data_ff5f98817d40d1fba624d05774ae3ec2
#
_entry.id   ff5f98817d40d1fba624d05774ae3ec2
#
_cell.length_a   1.000
_cell.length_b   1.000
_cell.length_c   1.000
_cell.angle_alpha   90.00
_cell.angle_beta   90.00
_cell.angle_gamma   90.00
#
_symmetry.space_group_name_H-M   'P 1'
#
loop_
_entity.id
_entity.type
_entity.pdbx_description
1 polymer ?
#
loop_
_entity_poly.entity_id
_entity_poly.type
_entity_poly.pdbx_seq_one_letter_code
_entity_poly.pdbx_strand_id
1 'polypeptide(L)'
;MEEFAKDGKKAVDELLHHMYDSFKLDSINLYWGPNLNRAYYMGVELCGSMNADYVNTEGFKKLLGGKNHAAVGFVGRQTDLAPEFGTAMREKRVFSTVHCIVGTQNDVKGIFTIDRCKESAQWAEYEIEMAVVAASLINIIAEAEKDMN
;
A
#
# COMPACT_ATOMS: atom_id res chain seq x y z
N MET A 1 -9.32 4.46 -15.14
CA MET A 1 -9.46 3.32 -14.25
C MET A 1 -10.89 3.16 -13.79
N GLU A 2 -11.44 1.97 -13.92
CA GLU A 2 -12.86 1.71 -13.75
C GLU A 2 -13.21 0.97 -12.44
N GLU A 3 -12.21 0.82 -11.54
CA GLU A 3 -12.39 0.02 -10.32
C GLU A 3 -13.30 0.67 -9.29
N PHE A 4 -13.45 1.99 -9.37
CA PHE A 4 -14.32 2.76 -8.50
C PHE A 4 -15.25 3.63 -9.33
N ALA A 5 -16.50 3.75 -8.89
CA ALA A 5 -17.40 4.73 -9.43
C ALA A 5 -16.90 6.14 -9.09
N LYS A 6 -17.45 7.16 -9.75
CA LYS A 6 -16.98 8.55 -9.63
C LYS A 6 -16.90 9.04 -8.19
N ASP A 7 -17.89 8.74 -7.36
CA ASP A 7 -17.90 9.20 -5.96
C ASP A 7 -16.88 8.44 -5.11
N GLY A 8 -16.71 7.15 -5.35
CA GLY A 8 -15.71 6.34 -4.66
C GLY A 8 -14.30 6.77 -5.04
N LYS A 9 -14.07 7.04 -6.32
CA LYS A 9 -12.79 7.56 -6.80
C LYS A 9 -12.42 8.86 -6.11
N LYS A 10 -13.37 9.78 -5.99
CA LYS A 10 -13.17 11.05 -5.30
C LYS A 10 -12.83 10.83 -3.83
N ALA A 11 -13.54 9.93 -3.16
CA ALA A 11 -13.29 9.63 -1.75
C ALA A 11 -11.90 9.04 -1.54
N VAL A 12 -11.46 8.13 -2.41
CA VAL A 12 -10.11 7.56 -2.35
C VAL A 12 -9.06 8.65 -2.58
N ASP A 13 -9.23 9.48 -3.59
CA ASP A 13 -8.31 10.59 -3.87
C ASP A 13 -8.18 11.53 -2.66
N GLU A 14 -9.28 11.90 -2.04
CA GLU A 14 -9.27 12.78 -0.86
C GLU A 14 -8.56 12.13 0.32
N LEU A 15 -8.77 10.84 0.54
CA LEU A 15 -8.11 10.09 1.60
C LEU A 15 -6.60 10.07 1.39
N LEU A 16 -6.15 9.76 0.17
CA LEU A 16 -4.73 9.71 -0.16
C LEU A 16 -4.07 11.08 -0.01
N HIS A 17 -4.72 12.14 -0.49
CA HIS A 17 -4.24 13.51 -0.33
C HIS A 17 -4.05 13.88 1.13
N HIS A 18 -5.05 13.59 1.94
CA HIS A 18 -5.02 13.91 3.36
C HIS A 18 -3.85 13.21 4.07
N MET A 19 -3.67 11.92 3.82
CA MET A 19 -2.57 11.16 4.42
C MET A 19 -1.21 11.63 3.91
N TYR A 20 -1.08 11.87 2.62
CA TYR A 20 0.15 12.34 2.01
C TYR A 20 0.65 13.62 2.68
N ASP A 21 -0.25 14.58 2.86
CA ASP A 21 0.07 15.87 3.47
C ASP A 21 0.30 15.75 4.98
N SER A 22 -0.59 15.04 5.67
CA SER A 22 -0.56 14.94 7.14
C SER A 22 0.65 14.19 7.66
N PHE A 23 1.07 13.13 6.96
CA PHE A 23 2.20 12.29 7.38
C PHE A 23 3.51 12.70 6.72
N LYS A 24 3.47 13.71 5.85
CA LYS A 24 4.66 14.18 5.10
C LYS A 24 5.35 13.02 4.42
N LEU A 25 4.59 12.30 3.62
CA LEU A 25 5.09 11.15 2.88
C LEU A 25 5.83 11.61 1.63
N ASP A 26 6.78 10.80 1.16
CA ASP A 26 7.42 11.02 -0.13
C ASP A 26 6.60 10.40 -1.27
N SER A 27 5.86 9.33 -0.98
CA SER A 27 4.87 8.81 -1.91
C SER A 27 3.78 8.03 -1.18
N ILE A 28 2.65 7.90 -1.86
CA ILE A 28 1.50 7.10 -1.43
C ILE A 28 0.92 6.45 -2.68
N ASN A 29 0.60 5.16 -2.60
CA ASN A 29 0.14 4.41 -3.77
C ASN A 29 -0.97 3.44 -3.41
N LEU A 30 -1.91 3.28 -4.34
CA LEU A 30 -2.87 2.19 -4.32
C LEU A 30 -2.68 1.38 -5.60
N TYR A 31 -2.28 0.13 -5.46
CA TYR A 31 -2.23 -0.86 -6.53
C TYR A 31 -3.51 -1.67 -6.49
N TRP A 32 -4.18 -1.83 -7.61
CA TRP A 32 -5.53 -2.38 -7.66
C TRP A 32 -5.71 -3.41 -8.75
N GLY A 33 -6.62 -4.34 -8.50
CA GLY A 33 -7.00 -5.35 -9.46
C GLY A 33 -6.08 -6.56 -9.48
N PRO A 34 -6.39 -7.57 -10.30
CA PRO A 34 -5.64 -8.83 -10.32
C PRO A 34 -4.19 -8.66 -10.77
N ASN A 35 -3.88 -7.61 -11.53
CA ASN A 35 -2.52 -7.34 -11.99
C ASN A 35 -1.81 -6.30 -11.12
N LEU A 36 -2.44 -5.84 -10.04
CA LEU A 36 -1.88 -4.83 -9.13
C LEU A 36 -1.29 -3.62 -9.87
N ASN A 37 -2.09 -3.05 -10.77
CA ASN A 37 -1.72 -1.84 -11.48
C ASN A 37 -1.83 -0.64 -10.55
N ARG A 38 -0.89 0.31 -10.69
CA ARG A 38 -0.94 1.51 -9.89
C ARG A 38 -2.12 2.38 -10.33
N ALA A 39 -3.13 2.42 -9.46
CA ALA A 39 -4.42 3.06 -9.74
C ALA A 39 -4.47 4.50 -9.27
N TYR A 40 -3.95 4.75 -8.07
CA TYR A 40 -3.89 6.08 -7.46
C TYR A 40 -2.50 6.28 -6.89
N TYR A 41 -1.94 7.47 -7.05
CA TYR A 41 -0.63 7.75 -6.49
C TYR A 41 -0.41 9.25 -6.36
N MET A 42 0.50 9.59 -5.45
CA MET A 42 1.00 10.95 -5.26
C MET A 42 2.47 10.89 -4.86
N GLY A 43 3.20 11.93 -5.19
CA GLY A 43 4.60 12.06 -4.84
C GLY A 43 5.52 11.36 -5.83
N VAL A 44 6.67 10.90 -5.32
CA VAL A 44 7.69 10.27 -6.15
C VAL A 44 7.15 9.04 -6.84
N GLU A 45 7.39 8.91 -8.13
CA GLU A 45 6.99 7.73 -8.89
C GLU A 45 7.96 6.58 -8.59
N LEU A 46 7.48 5.56 -7.90
CA LEU A 46 8.32 4.44 -7.49
C LEU A 46 8.24 3.27 -8.45
N CYS A 47 7.04 2.90 -8.88
CA CYS A 47 6.84 1.85 -9.88
C CYS A 47 5.46 1.97 -10.50
N GLY A 48 5.34 1.56 -11.77
CA GLY A 48 4.07 1.63 -12.51
C GLY A 48 3.09 0.53 -12.13
N SER A 49 3.60 -0.59 -11.65
CA SER A 49 2.80 -1.71 -11.17
C SER A 49 3.61 -2.52 -10.18
N MET A 50 2.91 -3.24 -9.32
CA MET A 50 3.51 -4.21 -8.44
C MET A 50 3.42 -5.58 -9.12
N ASN A 51 4.44 -6.41 -8.97
CA ASN A 51 4.37 -7.77 -9.50
C ASN A 51 3.22 -8.51 -8.83
N ALA A 52 2.25 -8.97 -9.63
CA ALA A 52 1.09 -9.68 -9.12
C ALA A 52 1.46 -10.96 -8.35
N ASP A 53 2.59 -11.57 -8.70
CA ASP A 53 3.06 -12.76 -7.99
C ASP A 53 3.55 -12.48 -6.58
N TYR A 54 3.80 -11.22 -6.26
CA TYR A 54 4.25 -10.80 -4.92
C TYR A 54 3.29 -11.28 -3.83
N VAL A 55 1.99 -11.14 -4.04
CA VAL A 55 0.99 -11.53 -3.04
C VAL A 55 0.91 -13.04 -2.84
N ASN A 56 1.48 -13.80 -3.76
CA ASN A 56 1.50 -15.26 -3.70
C ASN A 56 2.81 -15.82 -3.14
N THR A 57 3.77 -14.96 -2.82
CA THR A 57 5.02 -15.44 -2.23
C THR A 57 4.81 -15.87 -0.79
N GLU A 58 5.54 -16.89 -0.35
CA GLU A 58 5.48 -17.35 1.04
C GLU A 58 5.93 -16.24 1.99
N GLY A 59 6.91 -15.45 1.59
CA GLY A 59 7.36 -14.31 2.39
C GLY A 59 6.24 -13.31 2.66
N PHE A 60 5.51 -12.92 1.64
CA PHE A 60 4.39 -11.99 1.77
C PHE A 60 3.29 -12.57 2.66
N LYS A 61 2.89 -13.82 2.40
CA LYS A 61 1.86 -14.49 3.19
C LYS A 61 2.24 -14.59 4.66
N LYS A 62 3.48 -14.93 4.94
CA LYS A 62 4.00 -15.05 6.30
C LYS A 62 3.98 -13.68 7.01
N LEU A 63 4.39 -12.64 6.33
CA LEU A 63 4.44 -11.29 6.89
C LEU A 63 3.04 -10.74 7.20
N LEU A 64 2.12 -10.90 6.27
CA LEU A 64 0.77 -10.38 6.42
C LEU A 64 -0.11 -11.22 7.31
N GLY A 65 0.24 -12.48 7.54
CA GLY A 65 -0.44 -13.37 8.48
C GLY A 65 -0.20 -13.02 9.93
N GLY A 66 0.81 -12.20 10.23
CA GLY A 66 1.22 -11.90 11.59
C GLY A 66 0.35 -10.87 12.31
N LYS A 67 0.31 -9.65 11.82
CA LYS A 67 -0.38 -8.54 12.51
C LYS A 67 -0.98 -7.55 11.52
N ASN A 68 -2.26 -7.21 11.71
CA ASN A 68 -2.95 -6.09 11.07
C ASN A 68 -2.85 -6.02 9.54
N HIS A 69 -2.43 -7.10 8.89
CA HIS A 69 -2.29 -7.15 7.43
C HIS A 69 -1.39 -6.03 6.87
N ALA A 70 -0.36 -5.68 7.63
CA ALA A 70 0.62 -4.67 7.23
C ALA A 70 2.04 -5.21 7.38
N ALA A 71 2.91 -4.82 6.48
CA ALA A 71 4.33 -5.17 6.51
C ALA A 71 5.17 -3.90 6.41
N VAL A 72 6.18 -3.79 7.27
CA VAL A 72 7.09 -2.64 7.31
C VAL A 72 8.45 -3.07 6.78
N GLY A 73 9.00 -2.31 5.85
CA GLY A 73 10.30 -2.60 5.27
C GLY A 73 11.25 -1.42 5.33
N PHE A 74 12.55 -1.72 5.52
CA PHE A 74 13.64 -0.75 5.52
C PHE A 74 14.76 -1.24 4.65
N VAL A 75 15.33 -0.35 3.83
CA VAL A 75 16.49 -0.68 3.01
C VAL A 75 17.73 -0.78 3.91
N GLY A 76 18.54 -1.81 3.68
CA GLY A 76 19.79 -2.00 4.43
C GLY A 76 19.64 -2.50 5.84
N ARG A 77 18.43 -2.80 6.28
CA ARG A 77 18.15 -3.38 7.59
C ARG A 77 17.45 -4.71 7.42
N GLN A 78 17.40 -5.48 8.51
CA GLN A 78 16.50 -6.62 8.56
C GLN A 78 15.08 -6.07 8.35
N THR A 79 14.37 -6.62 7.39
CA THR A 79 13.05 -6.14 7.00
C THR A 79 12.03 -7.25 7.15
N ASP A 80 10.79 -6.84 7.41
CA ASP A 80 9.65 -7.75 7.39
C ASP A 80 9.21 -8.09 5.97
N LEU A 81 9.72 -7.36 4.98
CA LEU A 81 9.40 -7.62 3.58
C LEU A 81 10.27 -8.70 2.98
N ALA A 82 9.74 -9.41 1.99
CA ALA A 82 10.51 -10.41 1.24
C ALA A 82 11.73 -9.77 0.57
N PRO A 83 12.83 -10.51 0.39
CA PRO A 83 14.08 -9.98 -0.18
C PRO A 83 13.89 -9.27 -1.54
N GLU A 84 12.98 -9.74 -2.36
CA GLU A 84 12.67 -9.15 -3.66
C GLU A 84 12.25 -7.68 -3.52
N PHE A 85 11.56 -7.36 -2.44
CA PHE A 85 11.11 -6.00 -2.15
C PHE A 85 12.25 -5.09 -1.74
N GLY A 86 13.19 -5.61 -0.96
CA GLY A 86 14.36 -4.84 -0.57
C GLY A 86 15.15 -4.37 -1.80
N THR A 87 15.29 -5.24 -2.80
CA THR A 87 15.95 -4.90 -4.06
C THR A 87 15.19 -3.82 -4.81
N ALA A 88 13.88 -4.00 -4.97
CA ALA A 88 13.03 -3.03 -5.66
C ALA A 88 13.06 -1.66 -4.97
N MET A 89 13.01 -1.63 -3.63
CA MET A 89 13.08 -0.40 -2.86
C MET A 89 14.40 0.35 -3.11
N ARG A 90 15.51 -0.38 -3.12
CA ARG A 90 16.83 0.23 -3.39
C ARG A 90 16.90 0.84 -4.77
N GLU A 91 16.41 0.13 -5.77
CA GLU A 91 16.39 0.62 -7.15
C GLU A 91 15.53 1.90 -7.28
N LYS A 92 14.45 2.00 -6.51
CA LYS A 92 13.55 3.14 -6.52
C LYS A 92 13.90 4.22 -5.49
N ARG A 93 14.99 4.03 -4.74
CA ARG A 93 15.47 4.96 -3.70
C ARG A 93 14.47 5.19 -2.57
N VAL A 94 13.63 4.22 -2.30
CA VAL A 94 12.74 4.23 -1.14
C VAL A 94 13.51 3.67 0.05
N PHE A 95 13.59 4.43 1.13
CA PHE A 95 14.27 3.96 2.33
C PHE A 95 13.38 3.08 3.19
N SER A 96 12.12 3.47 3.36
CA SER A 96 11.17 2.71 4.17
C SER A 96 9.78 2.76 3.59
N THR A 97 9.02 1.71 3.82
CA THR A 97 7.66 1.57 3.30
C THR A 97 6.79 0.80 4.27
N VAL A 98 5.49 1.07 4.22
CA VAL A 98 4.46 0.25 4.87
C VAL A 98 3.52 -0.23 3.77
N HIS A 99 3.34 -1.54 3.67
CA HIS A 99 2.44 -2.19 2.72
C HIS A 99 1.25 -2.77 3.46
N CYS A 100 0.04 -2.44 3.01
CA CYS A 100 -1.19 -2.95 3.61
C CYS A 100 -2.03 -3.65 2.55
N ILE A 101 -2.65 -4.77 2.92
CA ILE A 101 -3.63 -5.44 2.05
C ILE A 101 -4.92 -4.63 2.04
N VAL A 102 -5.50 -4.46 0.85
CA VAL A 102 -6.90 -4.07 0.70
C VAL A 102 -7.68 -5.34 0.39
N GLY A 103 -8.62 -5.70 1.25
CA GLY A 103 -9.33 -6.96 1.19
C GLY A 103 -8.92 -7.90 2.33
N THR A 104 -8.81 -9.18 2.01
CA THR A 104 -8.38 -10.21 2.97
C THR A 104 -7.20 -10.98 2.39
N GLN A 105 -6.51 -11.78 3.23
CA GLN A 105 -5.42 -12.62 2.76
C GLN A 105 -5.83 -13.57 1.64
N ASN A 106 -7.08 -14.05 1.69
CA ASN A 106 -7.58 -15.00 0.71
C ASN A 106 -8.23 -14.32 -0.50
N ASP A 107 -8.48 -13.01 -0.41
CA ASP A 107 -9.10 -12.24 -1.48
C ASP A 107 -8.48 -10.83 -1.48
N VAL A 108 -7.26 -10.75 -1.97
CA VAL A 108 -6.52 -9.49 -2.06
C VAL A 108 -7.03 -8.71 -3.27
N LYS A 109 -7.65 -7.57 -3.02
CA LYS A 109 -8.16 -6.67 -4.06
C LYS A 109 -7.12 -5.67 -4.52
N GLY A 110 -6.26 -5.28 -3.60
CA GLY A 110 -5.21 -4.32 -3.88
C GLY A 110 -4.18 -4.27 -2.76
N ILE A 111 -3.15 -3.46 -2.99
CA ILE A 111 -2.09 -3.18 -2.01
C ILE A 111 -1.99 -1.67 -1.87
N PHE A 112 -2.07 -1.19 -0.65
CA PHE A 112 -1.91 0.21 -0.30
C PHE A 112 -0.53 0.41 0.32
N THR A 113 0.23 1.40 -0.17
CA THR A 113 1.58 1.66 0.34
C THR A 113 1.78 3.12 0.71
N ILE A 114 2.54 3.35 1.77
CA ILE A 114 3.08 4.66 2.11
C ILE A 114 4.60 4.54 2.21
N ASP A 115 5.31 5.55 1.70
CA ASP A 115 6.75 5.45 1.49
C ASP A 115 7.48 6.71 1.93
N ARG A 116 8.71 6.52 2.44
CA ARG A 116 9.65 7.60 2.74
C ARG A 116 11.01 7.29 2.13
N CYS A 117 11.65 8.32 1.60
CA CYS A 117 12.94 8.20 0.90
C CYS A 117 14.15 8.58 1.77
N LYS A 118 13.93 9.21 2.91
CA LYS A 118 15.00 9.64 3.82
C LYS A 118 15.52 8.48 4.66
N GLU A 119 16.85 8.32 4.73
CA GLU A 119 17.49 7.23 5.46
C GLU A 119 17.18 7.22 6.96
N SER A 120 16.89 8.37 7.55
CA SER A 120 16.54 8.48 8.96
C SER A 120 15.05 8.25 9.24
N ALA A 121 14.25 8.00 8.20
CA ALA A 121 12.81 7.87 8.36
C ALA A 121 12.44 6.66 9.21
N GLN A 122 11.58 6.90 10.19
CA GLN A 122 11.00 5.88 11.05
C GLN A 122 9.49 5.97 10.93
N TRP A 123 8.80 4.85 11.19
CA TRP A 123 7.35 4.84 11.21
C TRP A 123 6.89 4.84 12.67
N ALA A 124 6.09 5.84 13.05
CA ALA A 124 5.41 5.83 14.33
C ALA A 124 4.29 4.77 14.29
N GLU A 125 3.99 4.18 15.42
CA GLU A 125 2.96 3.15 15.51
C GLU A 125 1.61 3.65 14.99
N TYR A 126 1.22 4.89 15.32
CA TYR A 126 -0.03 5.45 14.84
C TYR A 126 -0.06 5.63 13.31
N GLU A 127 1.09 5.87 12.68
CA GLU A 127 1.18 5.99 11.23
C GLU A 127 0.89 4.65 10.56
N ILE A 128 1.43 3.57 11.11
CA ILE A 128 1.16 2.21 10.61
C ILE A 128 -0.31 1.86 10.81
N GLU A 129 -0.86 2.15 11.99
CA GLU A 129 -2.27 1.91 12.29
C GLU A 129 -3.19 2.69 11.33
N MET A 130 -2.85 3.94 11.05
CA MET A 130 -3.65 4.76 10.11
C MET A 130 -3.55 4.24 8.69
N ALA A 131 -2.42 3.68 8.29
CA ALA A 131 -2.30 3.04 6.98
C ALA A 131 -3.25 1.82 6.88
N VAL A 132 -3.34 1.03 7.94
CA VAL A 132 -4.26 -0.12 8.01
C VAL A 132 -5.72 0.37 7.96
N VAL A 133 -6.03 1.43 8.69
CA VAL A 133 -7.38 2.05 8.65
C VAL A 133 -7.71 2.53 7.25
N ALA A 134 -6.76 3.20 6.58
CA ALA A 134 -6.96 3.68 5.22
C ALA A 134 -7.24 2.53 4.26
N ALA A 135 -6.48 1.44 4.34
CA ALA A 135 -6.71 0.25 3.53
C ALA A 135 -8.12 -0.33 3.78
N SER A 136 -8.56 -0.35 5.03
CA SER A 136 -9.90 -0.80 5.40
C SER A 136 -11.00 0.10 4.83
N LEU A 137 -10.79 1.42 4.87
CA LEU A 137 -11.75 2.37 4.29
C LEU A 137 -11.85 2.21 2.77
N ILE A 138 -10.72 2.02 2.10
CA ILE A 138 -10.71 1.77 0.65
C ILE A 138 -11.51 0.50 0.34
N ASN A 139 -11.35 -0.55 1.14
CA ASN A 139 -12.11 -1.78 0.96
C ASN A 139 -13.61 -1.55 1.17
N ILE A 140 -13.99 -0.77 2.18
CA ILE A 140 -15.40 -0.43 2.44
C ILE A 140 -15.99 0.33 1.26
N ILE A 141 -15.28 1.30 0.71
CA ILE A 141 -15.72 2.06 -0.47
C ILE A 141 -15.94 1.11 -1.66
N ALA A 142 -15.01 0.20 -1.91
CA ALA A 142 -15.11 -0.76 -2.99
C ALA A 142 -16.31 -1.70 -2.82
N GLU A 143 -16.54 -2.20 -1.61
CA GLU A 143 -17.67 -3.09 -1.31
C GLU A 143 -19.02 -2.36 -1.43
N ALA A 144 -19.11 -1.12 -0.98
CA ALA A 144 -20.32 -0.32 -1.08
C ALA A 144 -20.72 -0.10 -2.53
N GLU A 145 -19.78 0.17 -3.41
CA GLU A 145 -20.02 0.33 -4.85
C GLU A 145 -20.49 -0.96 -5.50
N LYS A 146 -19.91 -2.09 -5.08
CA LYS A 146 -20.29 -3.41 -5.58
C LYS A 146 -21.75 -3.72 -5.23
N ASP A 147 -22.18 -3.36 -4.03
CA ASP A 147 -23.55 -3.59 -3.58
C ASP A 147 -24.58 -2.70 -4.30
N MET A 148 -24.13 -1.58 -4.86
CA MET A 148 -24.99 -0.66 -5.60
C MET A 148 -25.18 -1.08 -7.07
N ASN A 149 -24.38 -1.99 -7.54
CA ASN A 149 -24.45 -2.52 -8.89
C ASN A 149 -25.14 -3.88 -8.90
#